data_7cb3b8047e7ca0061f44b1c407f4d70e
#
_entry.id   7cb3b8047e7ca0061f44b1c407f4d70e
#
_cell.length_a   1.000
_cell.length_b   1.000
_cell.length_c   1.000
_cell.angle_alpha   90.00
_cell.angle_beta   90.00
_cell.angle_gamma   90.00
#
_symmetry.space_group_name_H-M   'P 1'
#
loop_
_entity.id
_entity.type
_entity.pdbx_description
1 polymer ?
#
loop_
_entity_poly.entity_id
_entity_poly.type
_entity_poly.pdbx_seq_one_letter_code
_entity_poly.pdbx_strand_id
1 'polypeptide(L)'
;SENWMDVCDFLVRRAGDLDMDVYLYDEFDWPSGTAKKRVMRDKPDCALKYLEAKRNPSGNVDFRVRTNPNMADLFSAEAVDYFIGLTHEKYYKRFPDAFGKTVKAVFTDEPSVSYYGSEADKNALKIPYFNGIEEEYFRRVGRNLRDDITSGWDSNVQPWKETILRIISKRFSENYSGKLADWCAEHRIKLTGHLMSETYSKNALWTC
;
A
#
# COMPACT_ATOMS: atom_id res chain seq x y z
N SER A 1 -1.33 -22.20 4.16
CA SER A 1 -1.51 -23.51 4.81
C SER A 1 -0.16 -24.21 4.91
N GLU A 2 -0.02 -25.17 5.80
CA GLU A 2 1.20 -26.00 5.92
C GLU A 2 1.51 -26.69 4.58
N ASN A 3 0.54 -27.32 3.95
CA ASN A 3 0.69 -27.92 2.62
C ASN A 3 1.26 -26.97 1.56
N TRP A 4 0.89 -25.69 1.59
CA TRP A 4 1.46 -24.70 0.69
C TRP A 4 2.93 -24.42 1.01
N MET A 5 3.27 -24.31 2.28
CA MET A 5 4.66 -24.08 2.71
C MET A 5 5.55 -25.29 2.40
N ASP A 6 5.01 -26.53 2.46
CA ASP A 6 5.71 -27.74 2.07
C ASP A 6 6.04 -27.75 0.57
N VAL A 7 5.08 -27.32 -0.26
CA VAL A 7 5.30 -27.17 -1.71
C VAL A 7 6.36 -26.11 -1.99
N CYS A 8 6.30 -24.96 -1.32
CA CYS A 8 7.30 -23.90 -1.48
C CYS A 8 8.70 -24.37 -1.08
N ASP A 9 8.85 -25.08 0.06
CA ASP A 9 10.13 -25.62 0.52
C ASP A 9 10.70 -26.61 -0.50
N PHE A 10 9.87 -27.53 -0.99
CA PHE A 10 10.27 -28.49 -2.01
C PHE A 10 10.75 -27.78 -3.29
N LEU A 11 9.99 -26.79 -3.78
CA LEU A 11 10.33 -26.05 -5.00
C LEU A 11 11.62 -25.24 -4.84
N VAL A 12 11.81 -24.58 -3.69
CA VAL A 12 13.02 -23.80 -3.40
C VAL A 12 14.25 -24.71 -3.34
N ARG A 13 14.17 -25.88 -2.69
CA ARG A 13 15.26 -26.86 -2.66
C ARG A 13 15.57 -27.37 -4.06
N ARG A 14 14.53 -27.72 -4.84
CA ARG A 14 14.72 -28.20 -6.20
C ARG A 14 15.32 -27.16 -7.13
N ALA A 15 14.93 -25.89 -6.98
CA ALA A 15 15.53 -24.77 -7.70
C ALA A 15 17.03 -24.65 -7.35
N GLY A 16 17.41 -24.79 -6.08
CA GLY A 16 18.80 -24.79 -5.66
C GLY A 16 19.61 -25.92 -6.27
N ASP A 17 19.06 -27.15 -6.36
CA ASP A 17 19.72 -28.30 -7.02
C ASP A 17 19.95 -28.06 -8.51
N LEU A 18 19.15 -27.19 -9.13
CA LEU A 18 19.19 -26.86 -10.56
C LEU A 18 19.91 -25.54 -10.85
N ASP A 19 20.54 -24.94 -9.84
CA ASP A 19 21.20 -23.61 -9.94
C ASP A 19 20.28 -22.51 -10.47
N MET A 20 19.01 -22.52 -10.03
CA MET A 20 18.00 -21.54 -10.40
C MET A 20 17.74 -20.55 -9.28
N ASP A 21 17.55 -19.29 -9.62
CA ASP A 21 17.11 -18.25 -8.69
C ASP A 21 15.59 -18.32 -8.49
N VAL A 22 15.16 -18.05 -7.25
CA VAL A 22 13.74 -18.01 -6.87
C VAL A 22 13.38 -16.61 -6.42
N TYR A 23 12.26 -16.10 -6.92
CA TYR A 23 11.60 -14.89 -6.44
C TYR A 23 10.29 -15.31 -5.78
N LEU A 24 10.12 -14.93 -4.51
CA LEU A 24 8.91 -15.23 -3.74
C LEU A 24 7.84 -14.19 -4.05
N TYR A 25 6.60 -14.62 -4.14
CA TYR A 25 5.44 -13.72 -4.27
C TYR A 25 4.87 -13.43 -2.88
N ASP A 26 4.69 -12.15 -2.54
CA ASP A 26 4.37 -11.72 -1.18
C ASP A 26 2.88 -11.76 -0.83
N GLU A 27 2.02 -12.03 -1.79
CA GLU A 27 0.58 -12.05 -1.58
C GLU A 27 -0.04 -13.40 -1.98
N PHE A 28 -1.21 -13.69 -1.47
CA PHE A 28 -2.02 -14.83 -1.88
C PHE A 28 -2.98 -14.46 -3.01
N ASP A 29 -3.49 -13.23 -2.97
CA ASP A 29 -4.46 -12.65 -3.89
C ASP A 29 -3.83 -11.39 -4.52
N TRP A 30 -4.61 -10.43 -4.93
CA TRP A 30 -4.17 -9.16 -5.50
C TRP A 30 -5.04 -8.02 -4.93
N PRO A 31 -4.50 -6.83 -4.72
CA PRO A 31 -3.08 -6.40 -4.75
C PRO A 31 -2.32 -6.72 -3.46
N SER A 32 -0.98 -6.62 -3.50
CA SER A 32 -0.12 -6.85 -2.34
C SER A 32 -0.41 -5.93 -1.16
N GLY A 33 -0.19 -6.45 0.05
CA GLY A 33 -0.38 -5.73 1.32
C GLY A 33 -1.53 -6.24 2.18
N THR A 34 -2.38 -7.12 1.65
CA THR A 34 -3.60 -7.57 2.35
C THR A 34 -3.47 -8.91 3.05
N ALA A 35 -2.55 -9.76 2.60
CA ALA A 35 -2.40 -11.17 3.00
C ALA A 35 -3.75 -11.91 2.95
N LYS A 36 -4.43 -11.88 1.79
CA LYS A 36 -5.79 -12.42 1.60
C LYS A 36 -6.78 -11.78 2.58
N LYS A 37 -6.75 -10.46 2.69
CA LYS A 37 -7.59 -9.66 3.60
C LYS A 37 -7.40 -9.99 5.10
N ARG A 38 -6.38 -10.77 5.44
CA ARG A 38 -6.12 -11.13 6.84
C ARG A 38 -5.71 -9.92 7.67
N VAL A 39 -4.97 -8.97 7.08
CA VAL A 39 -4.55 -7.75 7.79
C VAL A 39 -5.78 -7.06 8.39
N MET A 40 -6.81 -6.77 7.58
CA MET A 40 -8.01 -6.06 8.02
C MET A 40 -8.97 -6.94 8.83
N ARG A 41 -9.01 -8.25 8.56
CA ARG A 41 -9.83 -9.18 9.34
C ARG A 41 -9.34 -9.29 10.78
N ASP A 42 -8.03 -9.43 10.96
CA ASP A 42 -7.39 -9.66 12.25
C ASP A 42 -7.16 -8.32 12.99
N LYS A 43 -7.01 -7.21 12.24
CA LYS A 43 -6.81 -5.83 12.72
C LYS A 43 -7.67 -4.85 11.91
N PRO A 44 -8.97 -4.66 12.23
CA PRO A 44 -9.87 -3.80 11.46
C PRO A 44 -9.42 -2.33 11.34
N ASP A 45 -8.69 -1.82 12.34
CA ASP A 45 -8.15 -0.46 12.32
C ASP A 45 -7.03 -0.25 11.29
N CYS A 46 -6.45 -1.35 10.78
CA CYS A 46 -5.48 -1.36 9.70
C CYS A 46 -6.12 -1.33 8.30
N ALA A 47 -7.41 -1.05 8.20
CA ALA A 47 -8.10 -0.90 6.92
C ALA A 47 -7.84 0.49 6.29
N LEU A 48 -7.70 0.52 4.97
CA LEU A 48 -7.46 1.74 4.18
C LEU A 48 -8.53 2.79 4.42
N LYS A 49 -8.10 4.03 4.70
CA LYS A 49 -8.99 5.19 4.83
C LYS A 49 -8.84 6.13 3.65
N TYR A 50 -9.92 6.84 3.35
CA TYR A 50 -9.90 7.91 2.35
C TYR A 50 -10.83 9.05 2.74
N LEU A 51 -10.45 10.27 2.38
CA LEU A 51 -11.30 11.46 2.50
C LEU A 51 -12.19 11.52 1.26
N GLU A 52 -13.47 11.45 1.46
CA GLU A 52 -14.50 11.66 0.44
C GLU A 52 -14.98 13.10 0.53
N ALA A 53 -14.91 13.85 -0.57
CA ALA A 53 -15.45 15.18 -0.68
C ALA A 53 -16.49 15.22 -1.80
N LYS A 54 -17.66 15.79 -1.53
CA LYS A 54 -18.79 15.86 -2.47
C LYS A 54 -19.55 17.17 -2.34
N ARG A 55 -19.85 17.81 -3.48
CA ARG A 55 -20.73 18.97 -3.47
C ARG A 55 -22.18 18.54 -3.23
N ASN A 56 -22.81 19.14 -2.25
CA ASN A 56 -24.22 18.93 -1.93
C ASN A 56 -25.13 19.81 -2.80
N PRO A 57 -26.47 19.59 -2.78
CA PRO A 57 -27.42 20.39 -3.56
C PRO A 57 -27.44 21.90 -3.23
N SER A 58 -26.98 22.29 -2.04
CA SER A 58 -26.85 23.69 -1.64
C SER A 58 -25.55 24.36 -2.12
N GLY A 59 -24.71 23.62 -2.85
CA GLY A 59 -23.44 24.10 -3.39
C GLY A 59 -22.24 23.99 -2.45
N ASN A 60 -22.44 23.60 -1.20
CA ASN A 60 -21.36 23.38 -0.24
C ASN A 60 -20.64 22.04 -0.48
N VAL A 61 -19.37 21.94 -0.04
CA VAL A 61 -18.61 20.69 -0.10
C VAL A 61 -18.67 19.99 1.26
N ASP A 62 -19.24 18.79 1.26
CA ASP A 62 -19.28 17.93 2.43
C ASP A 62 -18.08 17.00 2.42
N PHE A 63 -17.48 16.76 3.60
CA PHE A 63 -16.31 15.90 3.79
C PHE A 63 -16.62 14.76 4.72
N ARG A 64 -16.20 13.55 4.35
CA ARG A 64 -16.32 12.36 5.19
C ARG A 64 -15.07 11.51 5.07
N VAL A 65 -14.53 11.06 6.20
CA VAL A 65 -13.52 10.00 6.20
C VAL A 65 -14.25 8.67 6.10
N ARG A 66 -13.86 7.88 5.10
CA ARG A 66 -14.41 6.55 4.83
C ARG A 66 -13.34 5.50 5.04
N THR A 67 -13.77 4.27 5.27
CA THR A 67 -12.89 3.10 5.38
C THR A 67 -13.26 2.09 4.31
N ASN A 68 -12.26 1.54 3.62
CA ASN A 68 -12.42 0.38 2.76
C ASN A 68 -11.95 -0.88 3.53
N PRO A 69 -12.85 -1.72 4.03
CA PRO A 69 -12.50 -2.88 4.85
C PRO A 69 -11.82 -4.01 4.04
N ASN A 70 -11.75 -3.87 2.71
CA ASN A 70 -11.15 -4.87 1.82
C ASN A 70 -9.69 -4.55 1.45
N MET A 71 -9.15 -3.41 1.89
CA MET A 71 -7.80 -2.96 1.57
C MET A 71 -7.04 -2.57 2.83
N ALA A 72 -5.75 -2.92 2.88
CA ALA A 72 -4.89 -2.55 4.00
C ALA A 72 -4.45 -1.08 3.90
N ASP A 73 -4.28 -0.44 5.05
CA ASP A 73 -3.69 0.89 5.17
C ASP A 73 -2.16 0.81 5.06
N LEU A 74 -1.65 0.96 3.84
CA LEU A 74 -0.21 0.91 3.56
C LEU A 74 0.55 2.17 4.06
N PHE A 75 -0.16 3.17 4.62
CA PHE A 75 0.44 4.28 5.36
C PHE A 75 0.69 3.96 6.83
N SER A 76 0.11 2.87 7.33
CA SER A 76 0.27 2.41 8.70
C SER A 76 1.44 1.44 8.82
N ALA A 77 2.45 1.84 9.61
CA ALA A 77 3.57 0.96 9.94
C ALA A 77 3.08 -0.36 10.58
N GLU A 78 2.05 -0.29 11.44
CA GLU A 78 1.46 -1.47 12.07
C GLU A 78 0.84 -2.44 11.07
N ALA A 79 0.10 -1.92 10.07
CA ALA A 79 -0.51 -2.74 9.03
C ALA A 79 0.55 -3.46 8.21
N VAL A 80 1.62 -2.75 7.82
CA VAL A 80 2.71 -3.30 7.01
C VAL A 80 3.54 -4.31 7.81
N ASP A 81 3.87 -4.03 9.07
CA ASP A 81 4.58 -4.98 9.94
C ASP A 81 3.76 -6.26 10.12
N TYR A 82 2.45 -6.13 10.27
CA TYR A 82 1.57 -7.30 10.37
C TYR A 82 1.50 -8.08 9.05
N PHE A 83 1.46 -7.39 7.91
CA PHE A 83 1.56 -8.02 6.58
C PHE A 83 2.86 -8.80 6.41
N ILE A 84 4.01 -8.21 6.74
CA ILE A 84 5.33 -8.88 6.71
C ILE A 84 5.30 -10.14 7.57
N GLY A 85 4.75 -10.06 8.78
CA GLY A 85 4.61 -11.21 9.69
C GLY A 85 3.72 -12.34 9.15
N LEU A 86 2.71 -12.00 8.35
CA LEU A 86 1.79 -12.97 7.74
C LEU A 86 2.36 -13.64 6.48
N THR A 87 3.32 -13.04 5.82
CA THR A 87 3.84 -13.43 4.50
C THR A 87 5.35 -13.70 4.55
N HIS A 88 6.17 -12.70 4.50
CA HIS A 88 7.63 -12.72 4.42
C HIS A 88 8.27 -13.57 5.52
N GLU A 89 7.90 -13.32 6.77
CA GLU A 89 8.40 -14.04 7.94
C GLU A 89 8.11 -15.54 7.88
N LYS A 90 7.01 -15.96 7.27
CA LYS A 90 6.66 -17.36 7.14
C LYS A 90 7.56 -18.09 6.16
N TYR A 91 7.90 -17.46 5.05
CA TYR A 91 8.87 -18.01 4.11
C TYR A 91 10.24 -18.13 4.75
N TYR A 92 10.70 -17.04 5.42
CA TYR A 92 12.00 -17.05 6.07
C TYR A 92 12.11 -18.14 7.16
N LYS A 93 11.10 -18.29 8.01
CA LYS A 93 11.07 -19.32 9.04
C LYS A 93 11.07 -20.74 8.47
N ARG A 94 10.52 -20.94 7.27
CA ARG A 94 10.42 -22.25 6.64
C ARG A 94 11.72 -22.72 6.01
N PHE A 95 12.44 -21.83 5.31
CA PHE A 95 13.68 -22.16 4.61
C PHE A 95 14.74 -21.06 4.72
N PRO A 96 15.20 -20.74 5.96
CA PRO A 96 16.10 -19.60 6.20
C PRO A 96 17.44 -19.74 5.46
N ASP A 97 17.93 -20.97 5.28
CA ASP A 97 19.21 -21.24 4.62
C ASP A 97 19.21 -20.98 3.11
N ALA A 98 18.04 -20.87 2.50
CA ALA A 98 17.88 -20.56 1.07
C ALA A 98 17.98 -19.07 0.79
N PHE A 99 17.73 -18.20 1.80
CA PHE A 99 17.77 -16.76 1.64
C PHE A 99 19.18 -16.24 1.36
N GLY A 100 19.30 -15.40 0.32
CA GLY A 100 20.59 -14.92 -0.22
C GLY A 100 21.32 -15.93 -1.09
N LYS A 101 20.86 -17.18 -1.17
CA LYS A 101 21.42 -18.25 -2.00
C LYS A 101 20.48 -18.53 -3.19
N THR A 102 19.50 -19.39 -3.01
CA THR A 102 18.48 -19.72 -4.01
C THR A 102 17.38 -18.66 -4.07
N VAL A 103 16.89 -18.21 -2.91
CA VAL A 103 15.92 -17.08 -2.84
C VAL A 103 16.67 -15.78 -2.95
N LYS A 104 16.39 -15.00 -4.02
CA LYS A 104 17.08 -13.75 -4.32
C LYS A 104 16.22 -12.52 -4.08
N ALA A 105 14.90 -12.64 -4.16
CA ALA A 105 14.00 -11.50 -4.02
C ALA A 105 12.60 -11.91 -3.54
N VAL A 106 11.88 -10.92 -3.03
CA VAL A 106 10.42 -10.96 -2.88
C VAL A 106 9.83 -10.02 -3.91
N PHE A 107 8.79 -10.48 -4.60
CA PHE A 107 8.03 -9.72 -5.58
C PHE A 107 6.74 -9.22 -4.92
N THR A 108 6.57 -7.89 -4.89
CA THR A 108 5.34 -7.20 -4.46
C THR A 108 4.55 -6.76 -5.69
N ASP A 109 3.23 -7.00 -5.68
CA ASP A 109 2.38 -6.85 -6.86
C ASP A 109 1.33 -5.77 -6.67
N GLU A 110 1.54 -4.65 -7.36
CA GLU A 110 0.62 -3.51 -7.44
C GLU A 110 0.03 -3.05 -6.10
N PRO A 111 0.83 -2.85 -5.03
CA PRO A 111 0.31 -2.31 -3.79
C PRO A 111 -0.42 -0.99 -4.05
N SER A 112 -1.61 -0.81 -3.47
CA SER A 112 -2.45 0.32 -3.80
C SER A 112 -2.97 1.04 -2.56
N VAL A 113 -2.89 2.38 -2.59
CA VAL A 113 -3.46 3.29 -1.58
C VAL A 113 -4.68 4.04 -2.11
N SER A 114 -5.10 3.77 -3.35
CA SER A 114 -6.19 4.46 -4.04
C SER A 114 -7.34 3.54 -4.47
N TYR A 115 -7.35 2.29 -4.03
CA TYR A 115 -8.43 1.36 -4.31
C TYR A 115 -9.55 1.50 -3.29
N TYR A 116 -10.57 2.28 -3.61
CA TYR A 116 -11.63 2.66 -2.66
C TYR A 116 -12.80 1.67 -2.58
N GLY A 117 -12.82 0.64 -3.44
CA GLY A 117 -13.89 -0.35 -3.52
C GLY A 117 -15.06 0.08 -4.41
N SER A 118 -15.93 -0.89 -4.72
CA SER A 118 -17.10 -0.69 -5.60
C SER A 118 -18.18 0.21 -4.97
N GLU A 119 -18.22 0.26 -3.65
CA GLU A 119 -19.21 1.06 -2.89
C GLU A 119 -18.87 2.55 -2.80
N ALA A 120 -17.65 2.94 -3.22
CA ALA A 120 -17.24 4.33 -3.19
C ALA A 120 -18.01 5.16 -4.23
N ASP A 121 -18.58 6.31 -3.81
CA ASP A 121 -19.32 7.22 -4.69
C ASP A 121 -18.45 7.66 -5.88
N LYS A 122 -18.85 7.28 -7.09
CA LYS A 122 -18.11 7.60 -8.33
C LYS A 122 -18.08 9.11 -8.64
N ASN A 123 -19.01 9.88 -8.09
CA ASN A 123 -19.13 11.32 -8.30
C ASN A 123 -18.44 12.16 -7.20
N ALA A 124 -17.83 11.51 -6.21
CA ALA A 124 -17.09 12.19 -5.16
C ALA A 124 -15.60 12.23 -5.49
N LEU A 125 -14.96 13.34 -5.09
CA LEU A 125 -13.50 13.40 -5.00
C LEU A 125 -13.05 12.48 -3.86
N LYS A 126 -12.02 11.66 -4.11
CA LYS A 126 -11.45 10.78 -3.11
C LYS A 126 -9.95 11.01 -3.02
N ILE A 127 -9.47 11.11 -1.80
CA ILE A 127 -8.07 11.34 -1.49
C ILE A 127 -7.66 10.26 -0.49
N PRO A 128 -6.58 9.50 -0.73
CA PRO A 128 -6.04 8.60 0.29
C PRO A 128 -5.83 9.35 1.61
N TYR A 129 -6.19 8.73 2.73
CA TYR A 129 -6.22 9.39 4.01
C TYR A 129 -5.54 8.57 5.10
N PHE A 130 -4.76 9.21 5.93
CA PHE A 130 -4.22 8.69 7.18
C PHE A 130 -4.28 9.74 8.26
N ASN A 131 -4.26 9.33 9.52
CA ASN A 131 -4.29 10.26 10.64
C ASN A 131 -3.06 11.18 10.61
N GLY A 132 -3.28 12.48 10.67
CA GLY A 132 -2.23 13.50 10.62
C GLY A 132 -1.94 14.08 9.23
N ILE A 133 -2.61 13.61 8.16
CA ILE A 133 -2.41 14.13 6.79
C ILE A 133 -2.82 15.61 6.68
N GLU A 134 -3.92 16.01 7.32
CA GLU A 134 -4.42 17.39 7.28
C GLU A 134 -3.49 18.34 8.06
N GLU A 135 -2.95 17.87 9.19
CA GLU A 135 -1.95 18.60 9.98
C GLU A 135 -0.63 18.72 9.23
N GLU A 136 -0.20 17.67 8.53
CA GLU A 136 1.00 17.73 7.70
C GLU A 136 0.83 18.68 6.52
N TYR A 137 -0.35 18.68 5.89
CA TYR A 137 -0.69 19.65 4.85
C TYR A 137 -0.62 21.07 5.39
N PHE A 138 -1.27 21.35 6.53
CA PHE A 138 -1.26 22.67 7.15
C PHE A 138 0.17 23.15 7.47
N ARG A 139 1.02 22.29 7.99
CA ARG A 139 2.43 22.65 8.26
C ARG A 139 3.21 23.06 7.02
N ARG A 140 2.86 22.50 5.84
CA ARG A 140 3.56 22.79 4.58
C ARG A 140 3.00 24.03 3.88
N VAL A 141 1.71 24.26 3.97
CA VAL A 141 0.99 25.27 3.16
C VAL A 141 0.53 26.47 3.99
N GLY A 142 0.33 26.31 5.31
CA GLY A 142 -0.24 27.34 6.19
C GLY A 142 -1.74 27.51 6.05
N ARG A 143 -2.45 26.62 5.34
CA ARG A 143 -3.90 26.62 5.13
C ARG A 143 -4.48 25.23 5.35
N ASN A 144 -5.79 25.18 5.60
CA ASN A 144 -6.49 23.91 5.78
C ASN A 144 -6.75 23.22 4.43
N LEU A 145 -6.52 21.91 4.38
CA LEU A 145 -6.76 21.12 3.16
C LEU A 145 -8.20 21.22 2.65
N ARG A 146 -9.19 21.15 3.56
CA ARG A 146 -10.62 21.20 3.18
C ARG A 146 -11.01 22.55 2.61
N ASP A 147 -10.45 23.64 3.13
CA ASP A 147 -10.68 24.98 2.62
C ASP A 147 -10.09 25.14 1.21
N ASP A 148 -8.87 24.62 0.98
CA ASP A 148 -8.22 24.65 -0.32
C ASP A 148 -8.95 23.75 -1.35
N ILE A 149 -9.49 22.61 -0.95
CA ILE A 149 -10.35 21.78 -1.81
C ILE A 149 -11.63 22.51 -2.17
N THR A 150 -12.28 23.13 -1.18
CA THR A 150 -13.56 23.84 -1.38
C THR A 150 -13.39 25.03 -2.31
N SER A 151 -12.39 25.88 -2.08
CA SER A 151 -12.12 27.07 -2.88
C SER A 151 -11.64 26.73 -4.30
N GLY A 152 -10.94 25.61 -4.47
CA GLY A 152 -10.46 25.12 -5.76
C GLY A 152 -11.40 24.17 -6.49
N TRP A 153 -12.63 23.95 -6.00
CA TRP A 153 -13.52 22.89 -6.50
C TRP A 153 -13.78 22.98 -8.01
N ASP A 154 -14.10 24.16 -8.51
CA ASP A 154 -14.40 24.39 -9.93
C ASP A 154 -13.16 24.86 -10.72
N SER A 155 -12.00 24.90 -10.08
CA SER A 155 -10.77 25.36 -10.73
C SER A 155 -10.08 24.24 -11.49
N ASN A 156 -9.57 24.55 -12.68
CA ASN A 156 -8.66 23.66 -13.42
C ASN A 156 -7.27 23.59 -12.77
N VAL A 157 -6.93 24.53 -11.90
CA VAL A 157 -5.66 24.57 -11.16
C VAL A 157 -5.95 24.25 -9.70
N GLN A 158 -5.42 23.16 -9.20
CA GLN A 158 -5.63 22.66 -7.84
C GLN A 158 -4.29 22.45 -7.14
N PRO A 159 -3.64 23.52 -6.65
CA PRO A 159 -2.28 23.43 -6.07
C PRO A 159 -2.17 22.48 -4.88
N TRP A 160 -3.27 22.28 -4.15
CA TRP A 160 -3.33 21.32 -3.03
C TRP A 160 -3.01 19.88 -3.46
N LYS A 161 -3.33 19.51 -4.71
CA LYS A 161 -3.07 18.15 -5.23
C LYS A 161 -1.60 17.78 -5.19
N GLU A 162 -0.73 18.67 -5.67
CA GLU A 162 0.71 18.41 -5.67
C GLU A 162 1.25 18.20 -4.25
N THR A 163 0.83 19.06 -3.31
CA THR A 163 1.27 18.92 -1.91
C THR A 163 0.79 17.61 -1.29
N ILE A 164 -0.48 17.25 -1.50
CA ILE A 164 -1.04 15.98 -1.01
C ILE A 164 -0.35 14.79 -1.64
N LEU A 165 -0.07 14.82 -2.94
CA LEU A 165 0.67 13.75 -3.61
C LEU A 165 2.05 13.55 -2.98
N ARG A 166 2.80 14.62 -2.73
CA ARG A 166 4.11 14.54 -2.05
C ARG A 166 4.02 13.96 -0.65
N ILE A 167 2.98 14.30 0.11
CA ILE A 167 2.74 13.77 1.46
C ILE A 167 2.45 12.26 1.40
N ILE A 168 1.54 11.85 0.50
CA ILE A 168 1.13 10.48 0.30
C ILE A 168 2.30 9.61 -0.18
N SER A 169 3.01 10.06 -1.22
CA SER A 169 4.17 9.32 -1.77
C SER A 169 5.26 9.12 -0.73
N LYS A 170 5.56 10.17 0.05
CA LYS A 170 6.55 10.05 1.14
C LYS A 170 6.11 9.01 2.17
N ARG A 171 4.86 9.10 2.65
CA ARG A 171 4.33 8.18 3.67
C ARG A 171 4.29 6.73 3.18
N PHE A 172 3.87 6.51 1.94
CA PHE A 172 3.87 5.19 1.31
C PHE A 172 5.30 4.64 1.17
N SER A 173 6.23 5.46 0.68
CA SER A 173 7.63 5.07 0.53
C SER A 173 8.26 4.68 1.88
N GLU A 174 8.02 5.46 2.94
CA GLU A 174 8.58 5.18 4.27
C GLU A 174 7.97 3.93 4.92
N ASN A 175 6.65 3.79 4.86
CA ASN A 175 5.95 2.75 5.63
C ASN A 175 5.72 1.46 4.86
N TYR A 176 5.65 1.47 3.53
CA TYR A 176 5.49 0.26 2.74
C TYR A 176 6.79 -0.16 2.07
N SER A 177 7.19 0.56 1.01
CA SER A 177 8.36 0.17 0.20
C SER A 177 9.65 0.14 1.02
N GLY A 178 9.86 1.12 1.90
CA GLY A 178 11.03 1.19 2.78
C GLY A 178 11.09 0.00 3.73
N LYS A 179 9.99 -0.27 4.46
CA LYS A 179 9.95 -1.40 5.41
C LYS A 179 10.16 -2.76 4.73
N LEU A 180 9.56 -2.98 3.54
CA LEU A 180 9.79 -4.20 2.80
C LEU A 180 11.24 -4.30 2.32
N ALA A 181 11.80 -3.19 1.83
CA ALA A 181 13.19 -3.15 1.37
C ALA A 181 14.18 -3.41 2.53
N ASP A 182 13.94 -2.80 3.69
CA ASP A 182 14.75 -3.01 4.89
C ASP A 182 14.68 -4.47 5.34
N TRP A 183 13.47 -5.04 5.42
CA TRP A 183 13.30 -6.45 5.76
C TRP A 183 14.03 -7.37 4.76
N CYS A 184 13.91 -7.11 3.47
CA CYS A 184 14.61 -7.87 2.44
C CYS A 184 16.13 -7.77 2.59
N ALA A 185 16.66 -6.57 2.86
CA ALA A 185 18.09 -6.33 3.07
C ALA A 185 18.63 -7.08 4.31
N GLU A 186 17.90 -7.05 5.42
CA GLU A 186 18.23 -7.80 6.65
C GLU A 186 18.30 -9.32 6.38
N HIS A 187 17.49 -9.82 5.45
CA HIS A 187 17.44 -11.22 5.07
C HIS A 187 18.29 -11.57 3.83
N ARG A 188 19.15 -10.65 3.37
CA ARG A 188 20.11 -10.83 2.26
C ARG A 188 19.46 -11.11 0.91
N ILE A 189 18.27 -10.59 0.68
CA ILE A 189 17.54 -10.65 -0.57
C ILE A 189 17.14 -9.24 -1.02
N LYS A 190 16.49 -9.12 -2.18
CA LYS A 190 16.03 -7.84 -2.73
C LYS A 190 14.51 -7.76 -2.73
N LEU A 191 14.00 -6.53 -2.67
CA LEU A 191 12.63 -6.22 -3.04
C LEU A 191 12.57 -5.99 -4.55
N THR A 192 11.56 -6.57 -5.19
CA THR A 192 11.21 -6.34 -6.60
C THR A 192 9.70 -6.30 -6.76
N GLY A 193 9.21 -6.02 -7.95
CA GLY A 193 7.78 -5.91 -8.24
C GLY A 193 7.47 -4.64 -9.02
N HIS A 194 6.21 -4.26 -9.01
CA HIS A 194 5.76 -3.02 -9.64
C HIS A 194 4.62 -2.36 -8.86
N LEU A 195 4.42 -1.07 -9.11
CA LEU A 195 3.38 -0.27 -8.46
C LEU A 195 2.10 -0.26 -9.29
N MET A 196 0.97 -0.02 -8.64
CA MET A 196 -0.32 0.06 -9.31
C MET A 196 -0.29 1.10 -10.43
N SER A 197 -0.59 0.63 -11.67
CA SER A 197 -0.72 1.51 -12.84
C SER A 197 0.53 2.33 -13.18
N GLU A 198 1.72 1.84 -12.92
CA GLU A 198 2.99 2.53 -13.20
C GLU A 198 3.16 2.96 -14.68
N THR A 199 2.48 2.27 -15.60
CA THR A 199 2.48 2.61 -17.03
C THR A 199 1.51 3.75 -17.40
N TYR A 200 0.63 4.15 -16.50
CA TYR A 200 -0.38 5.20 -16.72
C TYR A 200 -0.13 6.39 -15.80
N SER A 201 0.47 7.44 -16.33
CA SER A 201 0.89 8.64 -15.58
C SER A 201 -0.18 9.28 -14.68
N LYS A 202 -1.47 9.07 -14.97
CA LYS A 202 -2.57 9.63 -14.17
C LYS A 202 -2.83 8.88 -12.86
N ASN A 203 -2.49 7.60 -12.78
CA ASN A 203 -2.74 6.77 -11.60
C ASN A 203 -1.46 6.50 -10.80
N ALA A 204 -0.29 6.51 -11.42
CA ALA A 204 0.99 6.40 -10.76
C ALA A 204 1.26 7.52 -9.73
N LEU A 205 0.58 8.66 -9.87
CA LEU A 205 0.73 9.81 -8.97
C LEU A 205 0.32 9.53 -7.51
N TRP A 206 -0.43 8.47 -7.23
CA TRP A 206 -0.83 8.10 -5.87
C TRP A 206 0.05 7.03 -5.23
N THR A 207 0.97 6.44 -5.99
CA THR A 207 1.81 5.31 -5.55
C THR A 207 3.32 5.56 -5.68
N CYS A 208 3.72 6.69 -6.26
CA CYS A 208 5.15 7.05 -6.44
C CYS A 208 5.65 8.07 -5.42
#